data_2681eea53fce2d2d5eca0e7ef7d1ec69
#
_entry.id   2681eea53fce2d2d5eca0e7ef7d1ec69
#
_cell.length_a   1.000
_cell.length_b   1.000
_cell.length_c   1.000
_cell.angle_alpha   90.00
_cell.angle_beta   90.00
_cell.angle_gamma   90.00
#
_symmetry.space_group_name_H-M   'P 1'
#
loop_
_entity.id
_entity.type
_entity.pdbx_description
1 polymer ?
#
loop_
_entity_poly.entity_id
_entity_poly.type
_entity_poly.pdbx_seq_one_letter_code
_entity_poly.pdbx_strand_id
1 'polypeptide(L)'
;MRPGGLFKPARIGNCNLSHRIALAPLTRLRVDDFGVPSDYTPLYYQQRASKGGLLISEATLPAKEAGGLPRLPGIYTNEQINRWREVVESVHRLGAFIFCQLYALGWV
;
A
#
# COMPACT_ATOMS: atom_id res chain seq x y z
N MET A 1 -10.81 -30.73 7.38
CA MET A 1 -9.87 -30.27 6.35
C MET A 1 -8.87 -29.32 6.99
N ARG A 2 -7.60 -29.57 6.80
CA ARG A 2 -6.58 -28.65 7.27
C ARG A 2 -6.62 -27.36 6.44
N PRO A 3 -6.45 -26.18 7.05
CA PRO A 3 -6.52 -24.91 6.32
C PRO A 3 -5.41 -24.70 5.29
N GLY A 4 -4.65 -25.71 4.94
CA GLY A 4 -3.64 -25.63 3.91
C GLY A 4 -2.52 -24.67 4.22
N GLY A 5 -1.78 -24.26 3.17
CA GLY A 5 -0.63 -23.38 3.31
C GLY A 5 -0.95 -21.91 3.60
N LEU A 6 -2.19 -21.47 3.44
CA LEU A 6 -2.57 -20.06 3.59
C LEU A 6 -2.28 -19.51 4.99
N PHE A 7 -2.44 -20.33 6.01
CA PHE A 7 -2.29 -19.90 7.40
C PHE A 7 -0.95 -20.31 8.00
N LYS A 8 -0.01 -20.78 7.18
CA LYS A 8 1.34 -21.08 7.63
C LYS A 8 2.22 -19.83 7.56
N PRO A 9 3.17 -19.66 8.48
CA PRO A 9 4.13 -18.57 8.39
C PRO A 9 4.93 -18.64 7.09
N ALA A 10 5.39 -17.50 6.63
CA ALA A 10 6.29 -17.38 5.49
C ALA A 10 7.24 -16.22 5.73
N ARG A 11 8.38 -16.24 5.05
CA ARG A 11 9.34 -15.14 5.10
C ARG A 11 9.49 -14.55 3.71
N ILE A 12 9.34 -13.23 3.61
CA ILE A 12 9.58 -12.47 2.38
C ILE A 12 10.63 -11.41 2.73
N GLY A 13 11.84 -11.58 2.20
CA GLY A 13 12.96 -10.72 2.58
C GLY A 13 13.17 -10.75 4.10
N ASN A 14 13.10 -9.61 4.74
CA ASN A 14 13.22 -9.48 6.19
C ASN A 14 11.89 -9.51 6.93
N CYS A 15 10.78 -9.74 6.21
CA CYS A 15 9.45 -9.75 6.81
C CYS A 15 9.04 -11.18 7.15
N ASN A 16 8.85 -11.46 8.43
CA ASN A 16 8.34 -12.73 8.90
C ASN A 16 6.81 -12.64 8.98
N LEU A 17 6.14 -13.25 8.02
CA LEU A 17 4.68 -13.21 7.91
C LEU A 17 4.07 -14.32 8.76
N SER A 18 2.97 -13.99 9.43
CA SER A 18 2.21 -14.97 10.21
C SER A 18 1.30 -15.85 9.35
N HIS A 19 0.94 -15.37 8.18
CA HIS A 19 0.09 -16.07 7.22
C HIS A 19 0.45 -15.62 5.79
N ARG A 20 -0.14 -16.29 4.81
CA ARG A 20 0.19 -16.08 3.39
C ARG A 20 -0.91 -15.37 2.61
N ILE A 21 -1.81 -14.71 3.31
CA ILE A 21 -2.85 -13.89 2.70
C ILE A 21 -2.32 -12.45 2.68
N ALA A 22 -2.29 -11.85 1.49
CA ALA A 22 -1.82 -10.48 1.31
C ALA A 22 -2.91 -9.61 0.69
N LEU A 23 -2.93 -8.33 1.07
CA LEU A 23 -3.72 -7.36 0.32
C LEU A 23 -3.00 -7.09 -1.00
N ALA A 24 -3.63 -7.48 -2.10
CA ALA A 24 -3.12 -7.19 -3.43
C ALA A 24 -3.19 -5.68 -3.72
N PRO A 25 -2.29 -5.15 -4.55
CA PRO A 25 -2.38 -3.75 -4.97
C PRO A 25 -3.67 -3.49 -5.73
N LEU A 26 -4.39 -2.45 -5.33
CA LEU A 26 -5.70 -2.13 -5.90
C LEU A 26 -5.81 -0.64 -6.11
N THR A 27 -5.77 -0.20 -7.37
CA THR A 27 -5.96 1.21 -7.72
C THR A 27 -7.40 1.61 -7.47
N ARG A 28 -7.61 2.61 -6.60
CA ARG A 28 -8.95 3.00 -6.15
C ARG A 28 -9.39 4.35 -6.68
N LEU A 29 -8.47 5.15 -7.20
CA LEU A 29 -8.72 6.50 -7.72
C LEU A 29 -9.31 7.43 -6.64
N ARG A 30 -8.80 7.34 -5.41
CA ARG A 30 -9.28 8.09 -4.25
C ARG A 30 -8.25 9.10 -3.77
N VAL A 31 -7.76 9.93 -4.70
CA VAL A 31 -6.81 11.00 -4.41
C VAL A 31 -7.40 12.33 -4.90
N ASP A 32 -6.84 13.43 -4.41
CA ASP A 32 -7.20 14.76 -4.88
C ASP A 32 -6.52 15.07 -6.22
N ASP A 33 -6.72 16.30 -6.71
CA ASP A 33 -6.15 16.74 -7.98
C ASP A 33 -4.62 16.88 -7.95
N PHE A 34 -4.02 16.85 -6.76
CA PHE A 34 -2.58 16.94 -6.55
C PHE A 34 -1.94 15.59 -6.25
N GLY A 35 -2.68 14.50 -6.42
CA GLY A 35 -2.16 13.15 -6.17
C GLY A 35 -1.96 12.82 -4.70
N VAL A 36 -2.56 13.59 -3.78
CA VAL A 36 -2.50 13.31 -2.36
C VAL A 36 -3.58 12.29 -2.01
N PRO A 37 -3.22 11.15 -1.40
CA PRO A 37 -4.23 10.20 -0.96
C PRO A 37 -5.22 10.84 -0.01
N SER A 38 -6.48 10.42 -0.06
CA SER A 38 -7.54 10.97 0.78
C SER A 38 -7.22 10.81 2.27
N ASP A 39 -7.85 11.62 3.10
CA ASP A 39 -7.65 11.60 4.55
C ASP A 39 -8.12 10.29 5.20
N TYR A 40 -8.99 9.52 4.54
CA TYR A 40 -9.41 8.20 5.01
C TYR A 40 -8.54 7.05 4.48
N THR A 41 -7.52 7.33 3.67
CA THR A 41 -6.62 6.28 3.15
C THR A 41 -5.91 5.51 4.27
N PRO A 42 -5.41 6.16 5.34
CA PRO A 42 -4.84 5.40 6.46
C PRO A 42 -5.83 4.39 7.05
N LEU A 43 -7.10 4.77 7.21
CA LEU A 43 -8.13 3.85 7.72
C LEU A 43 -8.37 2.68 6.76
N TYR A 44 -8.38 2.94 5.46
CA TYR A 44 -8.55 1.88 4.45
C TYR A 44 -7.49 0.78 4.61
N TYR A 45 -6.23 1.15 4.72
CA TYR A 45 -5.14 0.19 4.88
C TYR A 45 -5.15 -0.43 6.29
N GLN A 46 -5.45 0.35 7.31
CA GLN A 46 -5.56 -0.15 8.68
C GLN A 46 -6.61 -1.25 8.81
N GLN A 47 -7.78 -1.09 8.17
CA GLN A 47 -8.84 -2.08 8.20
C GLN A 47 -8.44 -3.42 7.58
N ARG A 48 -7.43 -3.41 6.73
CA ARG A 48 -6.95 -4.61 6.03
C ARG A 48 -5.65 -5.14 6.60
N ALA A 49 -5.12 -4.47 7.62
CA ALA A 49 -3.91 -4.89 8.29
C ALA A 49 -4.24 -5.90 9.39
N SER A 50 -3.40 -6.92 9.50
CA SER A 50 -3.44 -7.89 10.60
C SER A 50 -2.02 -8.15 11.08
N LYS A 51 -1.87 -8.58 12.31
CA LYS A 51 -0.55 -8.87 12.87
C LYS A 51 0.18 -9.90 12.00
N GLY A 52 1.36 -9.52 11.51
CA GLY A 52 2.16 -10.36 10.62
C GLY A 52 1.62 -10.50 9.20
N GLY A 53 0.61 -9.70 8.84
CA GLY A 53 0.08 -9.68 7.48
C GLY A 53 0.87 -8.78 6.55
N LEU A 54 0.67 -8.96 5.25
CA LEU A 54 1.34 -8.19 4.21
C LEU A 54 0.33 -7.39 3.42
N LEU A 55 0.61 -6.10 3.23
CA LEU A 55 -0.16 -5.22 2.36
C LEU A 55 0.75 -4.70 1.26
N ILE A 56 0.19 -4.56 0.06
CA ILE A 56 0.87 -3.90 -1.06
C ILE A 56 0.00 -2.72 -1.47
N SER A 57 0.59 -1.54 -1.54
CA SER A 57 -0.17 -0.34 -1.84
C SER A 57 -0.71 -0.33 -3.26
N GLU A 58 -1.68 0.52 -3.49
CA GLU A 58 -2.12 0.87 -4.84
C GLU A 58 -0.97 1.44 -5.66
N ALA A 59 -1.12 1.43 -6.98
CA ALA A 59 -0.13 2.00 -7.90
C ALA A 59 0.17 3.45 -7.51
N THR A 60 1.43 3.74 -7.22
CA THR A 60 1.87 5.01 -6.66
C THR A 60 3.00 5.59 -7.51
N LEU A 61 2.86 6.84 -7.91
CA LEU A 61 3.79 7.48 -8.84
C LEU A 61 5.03 7.97 -8.10
N PRO A 62 6.24 7.59 -8.55
CA PRO A 62 7.48 8.09 -7.96
C PRO A 62 7.82 9.52 -8.41
N ALA A 63 7.20 10.00 -9.50
CA ALA A 63 7.41 11.32 -10.06
C ALA A 63 6.19 11.73 -10.87
N LYS A 64 6.01 13.02 -11.07
CA LYS A 64 4.90 13.55 -11.87
C LYS A 64 4.90 12.99 -13.30
N GLU A 65 6.09 12.84 -13.88
CA GLU A 65 6.27 12.37 -15.25
C GLU A 65 5.90 10.89 -15.42
N ALA A 66 5.82 10.14 -14.33
CA ALA A 66 5.42 8.74 -14.36
C ALA A 66 3.91 8.55 -14.56
N GLY A 67 3.13 9.63 -14.40
CA GLY A 67 1.68 9.59 -14.50
C GLY A 67 1.17 9.58 -15.94
N GLY A 68 -0.13 9.46 -16.07
CA GLY A 68 -0.84 9.42 -17.35
C GLY A 68 -2.30 9.07 -17.16
N LEU A 69 -2.62 8.46 -16.01
CA LEU A 69 -3.99 8.25 -15.57
C LEU A 69 -4.33 9.26 -14.48
N PRO A 70 -5.55 9.82 -14.47
CA PRO A 70 -5.97 10.71 -13.41
C PRO A 70 -6.13 9.96 -12.09
N ARG A 71 -6.01 10.69 -10.98
CA ARG A 71 -6.31 10.21 -9.63
C ARG A 71 -5.47 9.03 -9.17
N LEU A 72 -4.22 8.95 -9.62
CA LEU A 72 -3.23 8.06 -9.05
C LEU A 72 -2.48 8.80 -7.93
N PRO A 73 -2.25 8.14 -6.78
CA PRO A 73 -1.46 8.77 -5.74
C PRO A 73 -0.01 8.90 -6.14
N GLY A 74 0.64 9.95 -5.65
CA GLY A 74 2.07 10.12 -5.79
C GLY A 74 2.79 9.94 -4.46
N ILE A 75 4.12 9.83 -4.53
CA ILE A 75 4.99 9.80 -3.36
C ILE A 75 6.22 10.70 -3.61
N TYR A 76 6.01 11.84 -4.26
CA TYR A 76 7.08 12.75 -4.65
C TYR A 76 6.89 14.17 -4.12
N THR A 77 5.74 14.53 -3.53
CA THR A 77 5.56 15.81 -2.84
C THR A 77 5.52 15.60 -1.33
N ASN A 78 5.79 16.66 -0.57
CA ASN A 78 5.76 16.59 0.89
C ASN A 78 4.38 16.20 1.41
N GLU A 79 3.32 16.74 0.83
CA GLU A 79 1.95 16.41 1.22
C GLU A 79 1.63 14.93 0.97
N GLN A 80 2.03 14.42 -0.19
CA GLN A 80 1.86 13.01 -0.53
C GLN A 80 2.63 12.11 0.44
N ILE A 81 3.89 12.45 0.68
CA ILE A 81 4.76 11.68 1.59
C ILE A 81 4.19 11.67 3.01
N ASN A 82 3.70 12.82 3.49
CA ASN A 82 3.12 12.91 4.82
C ASN A 82 1.88 12.02 4.96
N ARG A 83 1.03 11.97 3.92
CA ARG A 83 -0.14 11.07 3.95
C ARG A 83 0.29 9.61 3.94
N TRP A 84 1.26 9.25 3.14
CA TRP A 84 1.77 7.87 3.13
C TRP A 84 2.43 7.50 4.46
N ARG A 85 3.06 8.46 5.14
CA ARG A 85 3.60 8.22 6.49
C ARG A 85 2.48 7.83 7.45
N GLU A 86 1.36 8.53 7.42
CA GLU A 86 0.18 8.18 8.23
C GLU A 86 -0.31 6.76 7.92
N VAL A 87 -0.34 6.38 6.66
CA VAL A 87 -0.71 5.02 6.23
C VAL A 87 0.24 3.99 6.85
N VAL A 88 1.54 4.20 6.68
CA VAL A 88 2.57 3.27 7.18
C VAL A 88 2.49 3.14 8.70
N GLU A 89 2.34 4.24 9.40
CA GLU A 89 2.22 4.23 10.86
C GLU A 89 0.98 3.47 11.31
N SER A 90 -0.16 3.65 10.63
CA SER A 90 -1.39 2.95 10.95
C SER A 90 -1.26 1.44 10.76
N VAL A 91 -0.57 1.01 9.70
CA VAL A 91 -0.34 -0.41 9.39
C VAL A 91 0.66 -1.02 10.38
N HIS A 92 1.78 -0.35 10.62
CA HIS A 92 2.82 -0.85 11.52
C HIS A 92 2.31 -0.95 12.96
N ARG A 93 1.41 -0.07 13.37
CA ARG A 93 0.81 -0.11 14.72
C ARG A 93 0.09 -1.42 14.99
N LEU A 94 -0.48 -2.05 13.96
CA LEU A 94 -1.15 -3.34 14.06
C LEU A 94 -0.20 -4.53 13.84
N GLY A 95 1.09 -4.28 13.66
CA GLY A 95 2.09 -5.33 13.46
C GLY A 95 2.10 -5.93 12.07
N ALA A 96 1.57 -5.23 11.08
CA ALA A 96 1.58 -5.66 9.69
C ALA A 96 2.73 -5.01 8.93
N PHE A 97 3.00 -5.53 7.73
CA PHE A 97 3.99 -5.00 6.80
C PHE A 97 3.28 -4.39 5.59
N ILE A 98 3.86 -3.34 5.03
CA ILE A 98 3.33 -2.72 3.82
C ILE A 98 4.47 -2.37 2.86
N PHE A 99 4.28 -2.70 1.59
CA PHE A 99 5.17 -2.31 0.50
C PHE A 99 4.47 -1.32 -0.42
N CYS A 100 5.22 -0.34 -0.90
CA CYS A 100 4.73 0.61 -1.88
C CYS A 100 4.93 0.04 -3.28
N GLN A 101 3.85 -0.07 -4.05
CA GLN A 101 3.94 -0.42 -5.46
C GLN A 101 4.22 0.84 -6.26
N LEU A 102 5.46 1.01 -6.69
CA LEU A 102 5.81 2.12 -7.59
C LEU A 102 5.36 1.81 -9.01
N TYR A 103 4.79 2.80 -9.65
CA TYR A 103 4.17 2.63 -10.95
C TYR A 103 4.59 3.77 -11.88
N ALA A 104 4.96 3.42 -13.10
CA ALA A 104 5.18 4.37 -14.18
C ALA A 104 4.40 3.88 -15.40
N LEU A 105 3.56 4.76 -15.97
CA LEU A 105 2.72 4.39 -17.10
C LEU A 105 3.55 4.06 -18.33
N GLY A 106 4.73 4.65 -18.41
CA GLY A 106 5.59 4.44 -19.53
C GLY A 106 5.16 5.27 -20.75
N TRP A 107 5.57 4.82 -21.88
CA TRP A 107 5.33 5.51 -23.15
C TRP A 107 3.93 5.11 -23.66
N VAL A 108 3.05 6.08 -23.75
CA VAL A 108 1.67 5.86 -24.17
C VAL A 108 1.36 6.72 -25.40
#